data_86a065f678d3f4b98f986a6c77fecaf8
#
_entry.id   86a065f678d3f4b98f986a6c77fecaf8
#
_cell.length_a   1.000
_cell.length_b   1.000
_cell.length_c   1.000
_cell.angle_alpha   90.00
_cell.angle_beta   90.00
_cell.angle_gamma   90.00
#
_symmetry.space_group_name_H-M   'P 1'
#
loop_
_entity.id
_entity.type
_entity.pdbx_description
1 polymer ?
#
loop_
_entity_poly.entity_id
_entity_poly.type
_entity_poly.pdbx_seq_one_letter_code
_entity_poly.pdbx_strand_id
1 'polypeptide(L)'
;MFKSATMGFQKTILRTGTGTKPSAGRTVTVNCTGYGKNRDLTSKFWSTKDPDQEPFTFKVGVGQVIKGWDEGVLTMELGEIARIHCSPDYAYGSGGFPAWGIEPNSELVFEIEVLKIQ
;
A
#
# COMPACT_ATOMS: atom_id res chain seq x y z
N MET A 1 24.74 -8.76 -9.85
CA MET A 1 24.23 -8.34 -9.67
C MET A 1 23.62 -7.82 -9.18
N PHE A 2 23.53 -7.55 -9.22
CA PHE A 2 22.94 -6.82 -8.62
C PHE A 2 21.77 -6.74 -8.32
N LYS A 3 21.67 -6.98 -7.61
CA LYS A 3 20.37 -6.84 -7.43
C LYS A 3 19.89 -5.46 -7.45
N SER A 4 19.03 -5.20 -8.21
CA SER A 4 18.54 -3.87 -8.25
C SER A 4 17.58 -3.62 -7.12
N ALA A 5 17.58 -2.41 -6.61
CA ALA A 5 16.57 -1.95 -5.71
C ALA A 5 15.23 -1.96 -6.44
N THR A 6 14.15 -2.15 -5.69
CA THR A 6 12.81 -2.01 -6.22
C THR A 6 12.61 -0.59 -6.72
N MET A 7 12.16 -0.44 -7.96
CA MET A 7 11.83 0.84 -8.55
C MET A 7 10.32 0.91 -8.70
N GLY A 8 9.68 1.85 -8.00
CA GLY A 8 8.25 1.95 -8.01
C GLY A 8 7.63 0.99 -7.00
N PHE A 9 6.79 0.09 -7.49
CA PHE A 9 6.21 -0.92 -6.62
C PHE A 9 6.23 -2.29 -7.27
N GLN A 10 6.20 -3.33 -6.44
CA GLN A 10 6.05 -4.72 -6.88
C GLN A 10 4.85 -5.30 -6.14
N LYS A 11 4.00 -6.00 -6.87
CA LYS A 11 2.81 -6.61 -6.27
C LYS A 11 2.93 -8.12 -6.29
N THR A 12 2.66 -8.74 -5.14
CA THR A 12 2.55 -10.20 -5.02
C THR A 12 1.13 -10.52 -4.59
N ILE A 13 0.39 -11.25 -5.41
CA ILE A 13 -0.99 -11.61 -5.11
C ILE A 13 -0.99 -12.75 -4.09
N LEU A 14 -1.68 -12.56 -2.96
CA LEU A 14 -1.85 -13.57 -1.92
C LEU A 14 -3.17 -14.31 -2.06
N ARG A 15 -4.22 -13.61 -2.58
CA ARG A 15 -5.52 -14.21 -2.89
C ARG A 15 -6.08 -13.47 -4.10
N THR A 16 -6.47 -14.22 -5.12
CA THR A 16 -7.04 -13.62 -6.32
C THR A 16 -8.42 -13.04 -6.04
N GLY A 17 -8.76 -11.99 -6.79
CA GLY A 17 -10.07 -11.36 -6.68
C GLY A 17 -11.05 -11.88 -7.73
N THR A 18 -12.06 -11.04 -8.03
CA THR A 18 -13.19 -11.41 -8.90
C THR A 18 -13.07 -10.92 -10.33
N GLY A 19 -11.98 -10.23 -10.68
CA GLY A 19 -11.75 -9.67 -12.00
C GLY A 19 -12.08 -8.19 -12.14
N THR A 20 -12.90 -7.62 -11.24
CA THR A 20 -13.25 -6.20 -11.30
C THR A 20 -12.16 -5.35 -10.69
N LYS A 21 -11.60 -4.43 -11.48
CA LYS A 21 -10.58 -3.47 -11.02
C LYS A 21 -11.18 -2.07 -10.99
N PRO A 22 -10.70 -1.19 -10.08
CA PRO A 22 -11.16 0.19 -10.11
C PRO A 22 -10.52 0.95 -11.27
N SER A 23 -11.19 2.00 -11.72
CA SER A 23 -10.58 3.00 -12.60
C SER A 23 -10.26 4.25 -11.78
N ALA A 24 -9.41 5.10 -12.33
CA ALA A 24 -8.99 6.33 -11.64
C ALA A 24 -10.21 7.16 -11.26
N GLY A 25 -10.20 7.69 -10.04
CA GLY A 25 -11.28 8.51 -9.51
C GLY A 25 -12.36 7.74 -8.77
N ARG A 26 -12.33 6.39 -8.85
CA ARG A 26 -13.31 5.58 -8.11
C ARG A 26 -12.94 5.55 -6.63
N THR A 27 -13.96 5.38 -5.81
CA THR A 27 -13.78 5.27 -4.35
C THR A 27 -13.58 3.80 -3.99
N VAL A 28 -12.49 3.52 -3.27
CA VAL A 28 -12.09 2.16 -2.90
C VAL A 28 -11.97 2.07 -1.38
N THR A 29 -12.49 0.99 -0.81
CA THR A 29 -12.36 0.70 0.61
C THR A 29 -11.49 -0.53 0.79
N VAL A 30 -10.48 -0.44 1.66
CA VAL A 30 -9.50 -1.50 1.84
C VAL A 30 -9.26 -1.79 3.32
N ASN A 31 -8.89 -3.04 3.62
CA ASN A 31 -8.12 -3.35 4.83
C ASN A 31 -6.65 -3.33 4.45
N CYS A 32 -5.82 -2.86 5.36
CA CYS A 32 -4.40 -2.73 5.08
C CYS A 32 -3.56 -2.84 6.35
N THR A 33 -2.40 -3.45 6.23
CA THR A 33 -1.36 -3.44 7.26
C THR A 33 -0.06 -2.98 6.61
N GLY A 34 0.61 -2.00 7.23
CA GLY A 34 1.86 -1.44 6.72
C GLY A 34 3.04 -1.83 7.57
N TYR A 35 4.15 -2.15 6.91
CA TYR A 35 5.42 -2.57 7.52
C TYR A 35 6.56 -1.72 7.01
N GLY A 36 7.57 -1.51 7.85
CA GLY A 36 8.76 -0.74 7.49
C GLY A 36 9.19 0.25 8.55
N LYS A 37 8.63 0.12 9.77
CA LYS A 37 9.01 0.96 10.90
C LYS A 37 10.49 0.74 11.21
N ASN A 38 11.23 1.82 11.40
CA ASN A 38 12.66 1.78 11.70
C ASN A 38 13.45 0.98 10.65
N ARG A 39 13.02 1.04 9.38
CA ARG A 39 13.62 0.32 8.24
C ARG A 39 13.50 -1.19 8.33
N ASP A 40 12.63 -1.70 9.20
CA ASP A 40 12.42 -3.14 9.36
C ASP A 40 11.12 -3.53 8.66
N LEU A 41 11.23 -4.21 7.53
CA LEU A 41 10.07 -4.59 6.72
C LEU A 41 9.18 -5.66 7.37
N THR A 42 9.58 -6.16 8.55
CA THR A 42 8.73 -7.04 9.33
C THR A 42 8.06 -6.32 10.50
N SER A 43 8.40 -5.04 10.70
CA SER A 43 7.87 -4.26 11.81
C SER A 43 6.67 -3.44 11.36
N LYS A 44 5.51 -3.76 11.93
CA LYS A 44 4.25 -3.08 11.62
C LYS A 44 4.25 -1.67 12.19
N PHE A 45 3.78 -0.70 11.40
CA PHE A 45 3.57 0.66 11.91
C PHE A 45 2.09 1.05 11.94
N TRP A 46 1.21 0.33 11.24
CA TRP A 46 -0.20 0.67 11.21
C TRP A 46 -1.01 -0.46 10.58
N SER A 47 -2.24 -0.65 11.05
CA SER A 47 -3.18 -1.58 10.43
C SER A 47 -4.61 -1.10 10.65
N THR A 48 -5.44 -1.21 9.63
CA THR A 48 -6.87 -0.96 9.77
C THR A 48 -7.54 -1.97 10.70
N LYS A 49 -6.86 -3.07 10.99
CA LYS A 49 -7.38 -4.12 11.87
C LYS A 49 -6.98 -3.94 13.33
N ASP A 50 -6.19 -2.89 13.63
CA ASP A 50 -5.83 -2.58 15.02
C ASP A 50 -7.07 -2.10 15.79
N PRO A 51 -7.08 -2.24 17.13
CA PRO A 51 -8.20 -1.74 17.95
C PRO A 51 -8.50 -0.26 17.63
N ASP A 52 -9.78 0.08 17.56
CA ASP A 52 -10.26 1.44 17.26
C ASP A 52 -9.93 1.93 15.86
N GLN A 53 -9.48 1.04 14.98
CA GLN A 53 -9.30 1.35 13.56
C GLN A 53 -10.45 0.76 12.76
N GLU A 54 -10.61 1.23 11.51
CA GLU A 54 -11.62 0.73 10.60
C GLU A 54 -11.05 0.72 9.19
N PRO A 55 -11.72 0.04 8.25
CA PRO A 55 -11.26 0.03 6.86
C PRO A 55 -11.07 1.45 6.33
N PHE A 56 -10.10 1.61 5.45
CA PHE A 56 -9.72 2.90 4.91
C PHE A 56 -10.34 3.11 3.53
N THR A 57 -10.94 4.29 3.32
CA THR A 57 -11.61 4.63 2.06
C THR A 57 -10.92 5.84 1.43
N PHE A 58 -10.64 5.75 0.13
CA PHE A 58 -9.97 6.82 -0.61
C PHE A 58 -10.33 6.75 -2.09
N LYS A 59 -10.08 7.85 -2.81
CA LYS A 59 -10.20 7.86 -4.28
C LYS A 59 -8.87 7.46 -4.87
N VAL A 60 -8.88 6.42 -5.69
CA VAL A 60 -7.66 5.84 -6.25
C VAL A 60 -7.28 6.53 -7.56
N GLY A 61 -5.97 6.66 -7.79
CA GLY A 61 -5.43 7.18 -9.05
C GLY A 61 -5.45 8.69 -9.19
N VAL A 62 -5.75 9.44 -8.12
CA VAL A 62 -5.88 10.90 -8.17
C VAL A 62 -4.97 11.63 -7.17
N GLY A 63 -3.99 10.93 -6.60
CA GLY A 63 -2.99 11.54 -5.74
C GLY A 63 -3.39 11.75 -4.29
N GLN A 64 -4.43 11.09 -3.81
CA GLN A 64 -4.84 11.20 -2.40
C GLN A 64 -3.96 10.41 -1.45
N VAL A 65 -3.24 9.42 -1.96
CA VAL A 65 -2.41 8.51 -1.16
C VAL A 65 -1.03 8.41 -1.79
N ILE A 66 -0.11 7.73 -1.12
CA ILE A 66 1.24 7.55 -1.68
C ILE A 66 1.17 6.82 -3.02
N LYS A 67 2.16 7.05 -3.88
CA LYS A 67 2.14 6.53 -5.25
C LYS A 67 2.02 5.01 -5.31
N GLY A 68 2.64 4.29 -4.38
CA GLY A 68 2.56 2.84 -4.33
C GLY A 68 1.13 2.35 -4.19
N TRP A 69 0.33 3.05 -3.41
CA TRP A 69 -1.11 2.75 -3.29
C TRP A 69 -1.88 3.23 -4.51
N ASP A 70 -1.58 4.47 -4.94
CA ASP A 70 -2.33 5.10 -6.03
C ASP A 70 -2.24 4.30 -7.32
N GLU A 71 -1.07 3.76 -7.61
CA GLU A 71 -0.85 2.93 -8.80
C GLU A 71 -1.09 1.45 -8.52
N GLY A 72 -0.67 0.97 -7.34
CA GLY A 72 -0.78 -0.44 -7.00
C GLY A 72 -2.22 -0.91 -6.87
N VAL A 73 -3.07 -0.13 -6.19
CA VAL A 73 -4.47 -0.52 -5.99
C VAL A 73 -5.25 -0.49 -7.30
N LEU A 74 -4.85 0.34 -8.28
CA LEU A 74 -5.46 0.30 -9.62
C LEU A 74 -5.28 -1.05 -10.31
N THR A 75 -4.28 -1.82 -9.93
CA THR A 75 -4.03 -3.14 -10.50
C THR A 75 -4.73 -4.26 -9.73
N MET A 76 -5.38 -3.95 -8.61
CA MET A 76 -6.01 -4.95 -7.76
C MET A 76 -7.47 -5.14 -8.11
N GLU A 77 -7.94 -6.39 -7.98
CA GLU A 77 -9.33 -6.74 -8.21
C GLU A 77 -10.12 -6.69 -6.91
N LEU A 78 -11.43 -6.51 -7.02
CA LEU A 78 -12.31 -6.61 -5.87
C LEU A 78 -12.13 -7.97 -5.19
N GLY A 79 -11.89 -7.97 -3.89
CA GLY A 79 -11.66 -9.19 -3.12
C GLY A 79 -10.22 -9.69 -3.13
N GLU A 80 -9.35 -9.07 -3.93
CA GLU A 80 -7.94 -9.46 -3.98
C GLU A 80 -7.23 -9.07 -2.69
N ILE A 81 -6.32 -9.94 -2.21
CA ILE A 81 -5.36 -9.61 -1.17
C ILE A 81 -3.99 -9.66 -1.82
N ALA A 82 -3.23 -8.59 -1.69
CA ALA A 82 -1.90 -8.51 -2.27
C ALA A 82 -0.93 -7.80 -1.34
N ARG A 83 0.35 -8.14 -1.51
CA ARG A 83 1.44 -7.44 -0.84
C ARG A 83 2.05 -6.49 -1.85
N ILE A 84 2.13 -5.21 -1.48
CA ILE A 84 2.72 -4.18 -2.32
C ILE A 84 3.99 -3.69 -1.65
N HIS A 85 5.12 -3.89 -2.32
CA HIS A 85 6.44 -3.46 -1.85
C HIS A 85 6.79 -2.18 -2.60
N CYS A 86 6.93 -1.08 -1.89
CA CYS A 86 7.15 0.24 -2.47
C CYS A 86 8.59 0.70 -2.26
N SER A 87 9.19 1.26 -3.33
CA SER A 87 10.43 2.01 -3.18
C SER A 87 10.15 3.32 -2.44
N PRO A 88 11.20 3.99 -1.88
CA PRO A 88 10.97 5.22 -1.11
C PRO A 88 10.22 6.29 -1.86
N ASP A 89 10.49 6.48 -3.16
CA ASP A 89 9.81 7.51 -3.96
C ASP A 89 8.34 7.18 -4.25
N TYR A 90 7.94 5.93 -4.03
CA TYR A 90 6.54 5.51 -4.09
C TYR A 90 5.91 5.40 -2.71
N ALA A 91 6.63 5.79 -1.68
CA ALA A 91 6.18 5.84 -0.29
C ALA A 91 6.33 7.26 0.25
N TYR A 92 7.04 7.44 1.35
CA TYR A 92 7.15 8.77 1.99
C TYR A 92 8.45 9.51 1.65
N GLY A 93 9.27 8.95 0.75
CA GLY A 93 10.40 9.65 0.16
C GLY A 93 11.48 10.06 1.15
N SER A 94 12.15 11.17 0.82
CA SER A 94 13.28 11.67 1.63
C SER A 94 12.85 12.30 2.95
N GLY A 95 11.57 12.60 3.12
CA GLY A 95 11.06 13.16 4.38
C GLY A 95 10.69 12.10 5.40
N GLY A 96 10.35 10.91 4.94
CA GLY A 96 9.83 9.88 5.82
C GLY A 96 8.49 10.27 6.43
N PHE A 97 8.15 9.63 7.55
CA PHE A 97 6.96 9.96 8.32
C PHE A 97 7.23 9.67 9.79
N PRO A 98 7.89 10.61 10.49
CA PRO A 98 8.40 10.37 11.85
C PRO A 98 7.33 9.93 12.84
N ALA A 99 6.08 10.42 12.68
CA ALA A 99 4.99 10.04 13.60
C ALA A 99 4.73 8.53 13.61
N TRP A 100 5.06 7.83 12.51
CA TRP A 100 4.89 6.39 12.39
C TRP A 100 6.22 5.64 12.45
N GLY A 101 7.32 6.32 12.74
CA GLY A 101 8.64 5.70 12.78
C GLY A 101 9.20 5.37 11.41
N ILE A 102 8.67 6.00 10.35
CA ILE A 102 9.18 5.79 9.00
C ILE A 102 10.31 6.76 8.74
N GLU A 103 11.52 6.22 8.57
CA GLU A 103 12.71 7.01 8.37
C GLU A 103 12.81 7.53 6.93
N PRO A 104 13.63 8.57 6.69
CA PRO A 104 13.86 9.04 5.33
C PRO A 104 14.34 7.92 4.42
N ASN A 105 13.88 7.94 3.17
CA ASN A 105 14.28 6.98 2.13
C ASN A 105 14.02 5.54 2.52
N SER A 106 12.87 5.27 3.16
CA SER A 106 12.50 3.92 3.57
C SER A 106 11.65 3.22 2.51
N GLU A 107 11.96 1.95 2.27
CA GLU A 107 11.04 1.06 1.55
C GLU A 107 9.92 0.68 2.51
N LEU A 108 8.73 0.44 1.98
CA LEU A 108 7.59 0.00 2.77
C LEU A 108 6.91 -1.18 2.10
N VAL A 109 6.29 -2.02 2.92
CA VAL A 109 5.47 -3.15 2.45
C VAL A 109 4.08 -2.99 3.04
N PHE A 110 3.08 -3.15 2.18
CA PHE A 110 1.68 -3.13 2.60
C PHE A 110 0.99 -4.41 2.18
N GLU A 111 0.21 -4.99 3.09
CA GLU A 111 -0.74 -6.04 2.71
C GLU A 111 -2.10 -5.38 2.61
N ILE A 112 -2.70 -5.44 1.43
CA ILE A 112 -3.94 -4.74 1.13
C ILE A 112 -4.98 -5.73 0.65
N GLU A 113 -6.20 -5.60 1.21
CA GLU A 113 -7.37 -6.34 0.75
C GLU A 113 -8.40 -5.33 0.24
N VAL A 114 -8.83 -5.46 -1.01
CA VAL A 114 -9.84 -4.57 -1.59
C VAL A 114 -11.22 -5.08 -1.20
N LEU A 115 -11.92 -4.31 -0.37
CA LEU A 115 -13.23 -4.71 0.18
C LEU A 115 -14.39 -4.21 -0.67
N LYS A 116 -14.24 -3.03 -1.30
CA LYS A 116 -15.34 -2.37 -1.99
C LYS A 116 -14.80 -1.42 -3.04
N ILE A 117 -15.47 -1.36 -4.18
CA ILE A 117 -15.19 -0.40 -5.26
C ILE A 117 -16.51 0.29 -5.59
N GLN A 118 -16.52 1.63 -5.51
CA GLN A 118 -17.73 2.42 -5.78
C GLN A 118 -17.58 3.33 -6.97
#